data_b9fd7c8dfc22dc84cbe7e24c80030420
#
_entry.id   b9fd7c8dfc22dc84cbe7e24c80030420
#
_cell.length_a   1.000
_cell.length_b   1.000
_cell.length_c   1.000
_cell.angle_alpha   90.00
_cell.angle_beta   90.00
_cell.angle_gamma   90.00
#
_symmetry.space_group_name_H-M   'P 1'
#
loop_
_entity.id
_entity.type
_entity.pdbx_description
1 polymer ?
#
loop_
_entity_poly.entity_id
_entity_poly.type
_entity_poly.pdbx_seq_one_letter_code
_entity_poly.pdbx_strand_id
1 'polypeptide(L)'
;PCLGFGTWKMPDGEVGIDAVHQALHDGYRHIDTAAAYDNEGTVGKALASGGISREDLFITTKVWNTDRGYDATLKAFEESRAKLHLDYVDLYLIHWPAAQGAEAEWQRTNQETWRALETLYLDGLVRAIGVSNFKPHHLEPLMDAADILPMVDQIELHPGCNQEVTREFCNRHDIVVEAWSPLGSGRVLENQLLIDIAASYGCTVAQLCIRWCLQRRAIPLPKSTDAGRISENARVFWFDITDEDLQRIDELDPLGQSGLDPDTIDF
;
A
#
# COMPACT_ATOMS: atom_id res chain seq x y z
N PRO A 1 3.45 -5.87 10.40
CA PRO A 1 3.75 -4.50 10.88
C PRO A 1 2.56 -3.57 10.64
N CYS A 2 2.31 -2.63 11.57
CA CYS A 2 1.19 -1.67 11.43
C CYS A 2 1.58 -0.37 10.72
N LEU A 3 2.84 -0.22 10.32
CA LEU A 3 3.39 0.90 9.57
C LEU A 3 4.37 0.34 8.55
N GLY A 4 4.24 0.74 7.28
CA GLY A 4 5.16 0.35 6.22
C GLY A 4 5.86 1.56 5.60
N PHE A 5 6.87 1.29 4.79
CA PHE A 5 7.61 2.27 4.01
C PHE A 5 7.33 2.06 2.52
N GLY A 6 6.67 3.04 1.91
CA GLY A 6 6.36 3.03 0.49
C GLY A 6 7.57 3.44 -0.37
N THR A 7 7.68 2.90 -1.57
CA THR A 7 8.78 3.20 -2.49
C THR A 7 8.35 3.85 -3.81
N TRP A 8 7.08 4.17 -3.99
CA TRP A 8 6.62 4.84 -5.22
C TRP A 8 7.35 6.16 -5.45
N LYS A 9 7.85 6.38 -6.66
CA LYS A 9 8.71 7.51 -7.04
C LYS A 9 10.00 7.62 -6.20
N MET A 10 10.46 6.55 -5.60
CA MET A 10 11.80 6.49 -5.04
C MET A 10 12.79 6.33 -6.19
N PRO A 11 13.84 7.17 -6.28
CA PRO A 11 14.84 7.03 -7.32
C PRO A 11 15.54 5.67 -7.28
N ASP A 12 15.89 5.15 -8.44
CA ASP A 12 16.78 4.00 -8.54
C ASP A 12 18.21 4.36 -8.06
N GLY A 13 18.98 3.37 -7.59
CA GLY A 13 20.36 3.53 -7.17
C GLY A 13 20.55 3.98 -5.72
N GLU A 14 21.66 4.64 -5.41
CA GLU A 14 22.12 4.90 -4.04
C GLU A 14 21.11 5.67 -3.18
N VAL A 15 20.46 6.69 -3.74
CA VAL A 15 19.44 7.47 -3.00
C VAL A 15 18.30 6.59 -2.51
N GLY A 16 17.87 5.63 -3.35
CA GLY A 16 16.85 4.67 -2.96
C GLY A 16 17.34 3.67 -1.92
N ILE A 17 18.57 3.17 -2.08
CA ILE A 17 19.21 2.27 -1.11
C ILE A 17 19.31 2.95 0.25
N ASP A 18 19.82 4.19 0.31
CA ASP A 18 19.96 4.95 1.55
C ASP A 18 18.60 5.21 2.22
N ALA A 19 17.57 5.51 1.43
CA ALA A 19 16.22 5.72 1.97
C ALA A 19 15.66 4.44 2.63
N VAL A 20 15.83 3.27 2.00
CA VAL A 20 15.42 1.98 2.58
C VAL A 20 16.25 1.65 3.81
N HIS A 21 17.58 1.85 3.78
CA HIS A 21 18.45 1.66 4.95
C HIS A 21 18.03 2.55 6.12
N GLN A 22 17.73 3.82 5.85
CA GLN A 22 17.22 4.73 6.90
C GLN A 22 15.89 4.23 7.47
N ALA A 23 14.97 3.77 6.62
CA ALA A 23 13.71 3.22 7.10
C ALA A 23 13.94 1.98 7.98
N LEU A 24 14.80 1.04 7.57
CA LEU A 24 15.15 -0.13 8.38
C LEU A 24 15.82 0.25 9.72
N HIS A 25 16.71 1.24 9.70
CA HIS A 25 17.36 1.79 10.89
C HIS A 25 16.33 2.39 11.86
N ASP A 26 15.33 3.10 11.35
CA ASP A 26 14.27 3.73 12.15
C ASP A 26 13.16 2.76 12.61
N GLY A 27 13.33 1.47 12.30
CA GLY A 27 12.44 0.42 12.80
C GLY A 27 11.33 -0.01 11.84
N TYR A 28 11.27 0.54 10.63
CA TYR A 28 10.37 -0.05 9.62
C TYR A 28 10.78 -1.50 9.32
N ARG A 29 9.78 -2.36 9.19
CA ARG A 29 9.97 -3.78 8.84
C ARG A 29 9.07 -4.20 7.67
N HIS A 30 8.16 -3.33 7.25
CA HIS A 30 7.34 -3.48 6.06
C HIS A 30 7.84 -2.53 4.99
N ILE A 31 8.26 -3.07 3.84
CA ILE A 31 8.68 -2.32 2.65
C ILE A 31 7.72 -2.65 1.52
N ASP A 32 7.05 -1.62 0.99
CA ASP A 32 6.09 -1.73 -0.10
C ASP A 32 6.71 -1.22 -1.40
N THR A 33 6.76 -2.08 -2.41
CA THR A 33 7.16 -1.76 -3.77
C THR A 33 6.17 -2.31 -4.79
N ALA A 34 6.46 -2.22 -6.08
CA ALA A 34 5.70 -2.78 -7.18
C ALA A 34 6.55 -2.92 -8.44
N ALA A 35 6.20 -3.86 -9.33
CA ALA A 35 6.84 -4.02 -10.64
C ALA A 35 6.84 -2.71 -11.44
N ALA A 36 5.72 -1.96 -11.39
CA ALA A 36 5.55 -0.68 -12.08
C ALA A 36 6.40 0.49 -11.55
N TYR A 37 7.07 0.34 -10.39
CA TYR A 37 7.89 1.43 -9.84
C TYR A 37 9.32 1.46 -10.38
N ASP A 38 9.73 0.43 -11.13
CA ASP A 38 11.06 0.27 -11.73
C ASP A 38 12.22 0.36 -10.73
N ASN A 39 11.95 0.09 -9.45
CA ASN A 39 12.94 0.19 -8.38
C ASN A 39 13.06 -1.08 -7.51
N GLU A 40 12.44 -2.19 -7.90
CA GLU A 40 12.54 -3.47 -7.17
C GLU A 40 14.00 -3.92 -6.98
N GLY A 41 14.85 -3.72 -8.00
CA GLY A 41 16.28 -4.04 -7.91
C GLY A 41 17.03 -3.20 -6.88
N THR A 42 16.67 -1.93 -6.73
CA THR A 42 17.21 -1.05 -5.67
C THR A 42 16.74 -1.50 -4.29
N VAL A 43 15.45 -1.82 -4.16
CA VAL A 43 14.90 -2.37 -2.92
C VAL A 43 15.62 -3.67 -2.55
N GLY A 44 15.77 -4.62 -3.49
CA GLY A 44 16.46 -5.88 -3.26
C GLY A 44 17.90 -5.70 -2.77
N LYS A 45 18.67 -4.80 -3.39
CA LYS A 45 20.04 -4.46 -2.94
C LYS A 45 20.05 -3.88 -1.52
N ALA A 46 19.11 -2.99 -1.21
CA ALA A 46 19.00 -2.39 0.11
C ALA A 46 18.66 -3.44 1.19
N LEU A 47 17.72 -4.35 0.90
CA LEU A 47 17.38 -5.44 1.81
C LEU A 47 18.58 -6.37 2.08
N ALA A 48 19.31 -6.74 1.04
CA ALA A 48 20.48 -7.61 1.14
C ALA A 48 21.63 -6.99 1.98
N SER A 49 21.77 -5.67 1.95
CA SER A 49 22.82 -4.94 2.67
C SER A 49 22.36 -4.29 3.98
N GLY A 50 21.06 -4.31 4.28
CA GLY A 50 20.46 -3.63 5.44
C GLY A 50 20.68 -4.29 6.79
N GLY A 51 21.25 -5.51 6.82
CA GLY A 51 21.63 -6.22 8.06
C GLY A 51 20.45 -6.72 8.90
N ILE A 52 19.23 -6.75 8.34
CA ILE A 52 18.03 -7.31 8.99
C ILE A 52 17.74 -8.68 8.41
N SER A 53 17.45 -9.67 9.26
CA SER A 53 17.07 -11.01 8.82
C SER A 53 15.82 -10.98 7.96
N ARG A 54 15.78 -11.81 6.89
CA ARG A 54 14.64 -11.86 5.95
C ARG A 54 13.30 -12.15 6.66
N GLU A 55 13.33 -13.00 7.67
CA GLU A 55 12.17 -13.39 8.49
C GLU A 55 11.58 -12.25 9.34
N ASP A 56 12.39 -11.22 9.63
CA ASP A 56 11.95 -10.03 10.35
C ASP A 56 11.38 -8.95 9.43
N LEU A 57 11.41 -9.18 8.12
CA LEU A 57 10.92 -8.24 7.11
C LEU A 57 9.59 -8.70 6.52
N PHE A 58 8.75 -7.74 6.20
CA PHE A 58 7.52 -7.91 5.45
C PHE A 58 7.64 -7.14 4.14
N ILE A 59 7.73 -7.85 3.02
CA ILE A 59 7.99 -7.26 1.70
C ILE A 59 6.76 -7.43 0.82
N THR A 60 6.24 -6.32 0.32
CA THR A 60 5.12 -6.27 -0.62
C THR A 60 5.62 -5.91 -2.01
N THR A 61 5.16 -6.64 -3.02
CA THR A 61 5.20 -6.18 -4.42
C THR A 61 3.89 -6.45 -5.12
N LYS A 62 3.71 -5.95 -6.37
CA LYS A 62 2.42 -5.95 -7.05
C LYS A 62 2.60 -6.29 -8.52
N VAL A 63 1.71 -7.13 -9.06
CA VAL A 63 1.64 -7.37 -10.50
C VAL A 63 1.09 -6.14 -11.22
N TRP A 64 1.76 -5.74 -12.29
CA TRP A 64 1.34 -4.59 -13.07
C TRP A 64 0.22 -4.95 -14.07
N ASN A 65 -0.46 -3.93 -14.55
CA ASN A 65 -1.65 -4.04 -15.39
C ASN A 65 -1.42 -4.77 -16.71
N THR A 66 -0.21 -4.70 -17.28
CA THR A 66 0.17 -5.38 -18.53
C THR A 66 0.39 -6.88 -18.36
N ASP A 67 0.54 -7.36 -17.12
CA ASP A 67 0.94 -8.73 -16.79
C ASP A 67 -0.20 -9.50 -16.09
N ARG A 68 -1.44 -9.10 -16.36
CA ARG A 68 -2.66 -9.75 -15.84
C ARG A 68 -2.94 -11.06 -16.58
N GLY A 69 -3.75 -11.91 -15.98
CA GLY A 69 -4.06 -13.26 -16.44
C GLY A 69 -3.11 -14.29 -15.80
N TYR A 70 -3.49 -15.55 -15.81
CA TYR A 70 -2.82 -16.60 -15.03
C TYR A 70 -1.33 -16.74 -15.35
N ASP A 71 -0.98 -17.07 -16.59
CA ASP A 71 0.43 -17.35 -16.96
C ASP A 71 1.32 -16.10 -16.91
N ALA A 72 0.78 -14.94 -17.32
CA ALA A 72 1.51 -13.69 -17.32
C ALA A 72 1.84 -13.24 -15.88
N THR A 73 0.89 -13.41 -14.96
CA THR A 73 1.09 -13.08 -13.55
C THR A 73 2.15 -13.97 -12.88
N LEU A 74 2.14 -15.28 -13.15
CA LEU A 74 3.19 -16.17 -12.64
C LEU A 74 4.57 -15.76 -13.14
N LYS A 75 4.69 -15.41 -14.42
CA LYS A 75 5.95 -14.94 -15.01
C LYS A 75 6.39 -13.61 -14.39
N ALA A 76 5.49 -12.63 -14.25
CA ALA A 76 5.78 -11.34 -13.64
C ALA A 76 6.23 -11.48 -12.17
N PHE A 77 5.66 -12.42 -11.42
CA PHE A 77 6.09 -12.72 -10.07
C PHE A 77 7.53 -13.20 -10.03
N GLU A 78 7.93 -14.14 -10.89
CA GLU A 78 9.32 -14.61 -10.96
C GLU A 78 10.31 -13.49 -11.32
N GLU A 79 9.91 -12.56 -12.21
CA GLU A 79 10.71 -11.39 -12.56
C GLU A 79 10.88 -10.45 -11.35
N SER A 80 9.80 -10.16 -10.63
CA SER A 80 9.84 -9.34 -9.40
C SER A 80 10.70 -10.00 -8.31
N ARG A 81 10.51 -11.30 -8.07
CA ARG A 81 11.27 -12.07 -7.09
C ARG A 81 12.76 -12.06 -7.40
N ALA A 82 13.12 -12.21 -8.67
CA ALA A 82 14.51 -12.16 -9.12
C ALA A 82 15.13 -10.77 -8.92
N LYS A 83 14.40 -9.67 -9.25
CA LYS A 83 14.87 -8.29 -9.02
C LYS A 83 15.05 -7.97 -7.53
N LEU A 84 14.13 -8.47 -6.70
CA LEU A 84 14.18 -8.31 -5.24
C LEU A 84 15.24 -9.18 -4.57
N HIS A 85 15.80 -10.18 -5.28
CA HIS A 85 16.74 -11.20 -4.75
C HIS A 85 16.14 -11.97 -3.55
N LEU A 86 14.86 -12.36 -3.65
CA LEU A 86 14.14 -13.04 -2.60
C LEU A 86 13.67 -14.44 -3.03
N ASP A 87 13.61 -15.37 -2.09
CA ASP A 87 13.03 -16.71 -2.31
C ASP A 87 11.49 -16.68 -2.22
N TYR A 88 10.94 -15.75 -1.44
CA TYR A 88 9.52 -15.53 -1.28
C TYR A 88 9.25 -14.04 -0.99
N VAL A 89 8.01 -13.58 -1.21
CA VAL A 89 7.52 -12.28 -0.73
C VAL A 89 6.43 -12.47 0.33
N ASP A 90 6.20 -11.46 1.17
CA ASP A 90 5.21 -11.57 2.24
C ASP A 90 3.81 -11.23 1.74
N LEU A 91 3.68 -10.30 0.81
CA LEU A 91 2.41 -9.90 0.22
C LEU A 91 2.56 -9.65 -1.27
N TYR A 92 1.70 -10.27 -2.09
CA TYR A 92 1.59 -10.01 -3.51
C TYR A 92 0.20 -9.49 -3.86
N LEU A 93 0.15 -8.34 -4.55
CA LEU A 93 -1.11 -7.64 -4.84
C LEU A 93 -1.38 -7.55 -6.34
N ILE A 94 -2.65 -7.59 -6.73
CA ILE A 94 -3.10 -7.02 -8.00
C ILE A 94 -3.06 -5.49 -7.85
N HIS A 95 -2.27 -4.78 -8.68
CA HIS A 95 -2.00 -3.35 -8.49
C HIS A 95 -3.22 -2.46 -8.72
N TRP A 96 -4.02 -2.78 -9.74
CA TRP A 96 -5.29 -2.13 -10.05
C TRP A 96 -6.28 -3.16 -10.55
N PRO A 97 -7.58 -2.97 -10.33
CA PRO A 97 -8.57 -3.81 -11.00
C PRO A 97 -8.41 -3.67 -12.51
N ALA A 98 -8.74 -4.72 -13.28
CA ALA A 98 -8.77 -4.60 -14.71
C ALA A 98 -9.82 -3.55 -15.08
N ALA A 99 -9.37 -2.51 -15.76
CA ALA A 99 -10.22 -1.46 -16.26
C ALA A 99 -10.39 -1.60 -17.77
N GLN A 100 -11.44 -1.02 -18.27
CA GLN A 100 -11.74 -0.77 -19.67
C GLN A 100 -11.79 -2.00 -20.61
N GLY A 101 -12.97 -2.34 -21.00
CA GLY A 101 -13.41 -3.41 -21.88
C GLY A 101 -14.88 -3.67 -21.65
N ALA A 102 -15.45 -4.66 -22.32
CA ALA A 102 -16.81 -5.12 -22.02
C ALA A 102 -16.85 -5.58 -20.54
N GLU A 103 -17.90 -5.20 -19.81
CA GLU A 103 -18.04 -5.45 -18.34
C GLU A 103 -17.66 -6.87 -17.89
N ALA A 104 -17.92 -7.89 -18.69
CA ALA A 104 -17.60 -9.27 -18.38
C ALA A 104 -16.10 -9.61 -18.52
N GLU A 105 -15.30 -8.81 -19.21
CA GLU A 105 -13.89 -9.10 -19.48
C GLU A 105 -13.00 -8.71 -18.30
N TRP A 106 -13.28 -7.59 -17.63
CA TRP A 106 -12.50 -7.19 -16.47
C TRP A 106 -12.64 -8.16 -15.29
N GLN A 107 -13.84 -8.70 -15.04
CA GLN A 107 -14.06 -9.70 -14.00
C GLN A 107 -13.25 -10.96 -14.27
N ARG A 108 -13.33 -11.49 -15.51
CA ARG A 108 -12.56 -12.67 -15.90
C ARG A 108 -11.06 -12.45 -15.77
N THR A 109 -10.56 -11.28 -16.21
CA THR A 109 -9.14 -10.94 -16.10
C THR A 109 -8.68 -10.88 -14.65
N ASN A 110 -9.47 -10.26 -13.76
CA ASN A 110 -9.17 -10.24 -12.33
C ASN A 110 -9.18 -11.66 -11.74
N GLN A 111 -10.15 -12.48 -12.07
CA GLN A 111 -10.26 -13.87 -11.58
C GLN A 111 -9.10 -14.76 -12.08
N GLU A 112 -8.69 -14.64 -13.35
CA GLU A 112 -7.53 -15.37 -13.88
C GLU A 112 -6.23 -14.93 -13.19
N THR A 113 -6.05 -13.63 -12.98
CA THR A 113 -4.93 -13.07 -12.21
C THR A 113 -4.96 -13.57 -10.77
N TRP A 114 -6.14 -13.55 -10.13
CA TRP A 114 -6.31 -14.01 -8.76
C TRP A 114 -5.93 -15.47 -8.58
N ARG A 115 -6.34 -16.35 -9.49
CA ARG A 115 -5.95 -17.78 -9.47
C ARG A 115 -4.45 -17.98 -9.53
N ALA A 116 -3.71 -17.10 -10.22
CA ALA A 116 -2.24 -17.15 -10.19
C ALA A 116 -1.71 -16.79 -8.80
N LEU A 117 -2.28 -15.76 -8.13
CA LEU A 117 -1.91 -15.42 -6.76
C LEU A 117 -2.20 -16.57 -5.78
N GLU A 118 -3.37 -17.22 -5.90
CA GLU A 118 -3.73 -18.40 -5.11
C GLU A 118 -2.71 -19.54 -5.29
N THR A 119 -2.28 -19.79 -6.53
CA THR A 119 -1.24 -20.80 -6.83
C THR A 119 0.06 -20.46 -6.14
N LEU A 120 0.54 -19.22 -6.23
CA LEU A 120 1.76 -18.75 -5.56
C LEU A 120 1.67 -18.86 -4.03
N TYR A 121 0.49 -18.61 -3.48
CA TYR A 121 0.24 -18.75 -2.04
C TYR A 121 0.29 -20.24 -1.60
N LEU A 122 -0.37 -21.13 -2.35
CA LEU A 122 -0.38 -22.56 -2.07
C LEU A 122 1.00 -23.20 -2.22
N ASP A 123 1.82 -22.70 -3.16
CA ASP A 123 3.21 -23.13 -3.36
C ASP A 123 4.18 -22.54 -2.29
N GLY A 124 3.68 -21.65 -1.41
CA GLY A 124 4.47 -21.02 -0.35
C GLY A 124 5.46 -19.96 -0.83
N LEU A 125 5.30 -19.49 -2.08
CA LEU A 125 6.12 -18.42 -2.66
C LEU A 125 5.66 -17.02 -2.21
N VAL A 126 4.42 -16.90 -1.76
CA VAL A 126 3.88 -15.71 -1.10
C VAL A 126 3.19 -16.09 0.21
N ARG A 127 3.26 -15.23 1.23
CA ARG A 127 2.66 -15.47 2.55
C ARG A 127 1.24 -14.94 2.68
N ALA A 128 0.92 -13.93 1.89
CA ALA A 128 -0.41 -13.32 1.81
C ALA A 128 -0.67 -12.81 0.40
N ILE A 129 -1.93 -12.81 0.00
CA ILE A 129 -2.37 -12.31 -1.29
C ILE A 129 -3.48 -11.28 -1.11
N GLY A 130 -3.51 -10.29 -1.97
CA GLY A 130 -4.47 -9.21 -1.88
C GLY A 130 -4.60 -8.42 -3.18
N VAL A 131 -5.27 -7.30 -3.06
CA VAL A 131 -5.55 -6.41 -4.17
C VAL A 131 -5.18 -4.98 -3.81
N SER A 132 -5.15 -4.10 -4.79
CA SER A 132 -4.98 -2.68 -4.58
C SER A 132 -5.95 -1.89 -5.47
N ASN A 133 -6.53 -0.83 -4.89
CA ASN A 133 -7.49 0.04 -5.56
C ASN A 133 -8.84 -0.64 -5.96
N PHE A 134 -9.19 -1.73 -5.30
CA PHE A 134 -10.47 -2.38 -5.53
C PHE A 134 -11.57 -1.67 -4.73
N LYS A 135 -12.70 -1.38 -5.38
CA LYS A 135 -13.94 -0.94 -4.74
C LYS A 135 -14.83 -2.16 -4.44
N PRO A 136 -15.88 -2.03 -3.62
CA PRO A 136 -16.77 -3.15 -3.30
C PRO A 136 -17.26 -3.95 -4.52
N HIS A 137 -17.67 -3.25 -5.58
CA HIS A 137 -18.14 -3.92 -6.81
C HIS A 137 -17.06 -4.67 -7.61
N HIS A 138 -15.76 -4.39 -7.33
CA HIS A 138 -14.65 -5.19 -7.84
C HIS A 138 -14.37 -6.41 -6.93
N LEU A 139 -14.49 -6.21 -5.61
CA LEU A 139 -14.21 -7.24 -4.60
C LEU A 139 -15.28 -8.35 -4.62
N GLU A 140 -16.57 -8.00 -4.66
CA GLU A 140 -17.67 -8.97 -4.61
C GLU A 140 -17.52 -10.08 -5.65
N PRO A 141 -17.43 -9.82 -6.97
CA PRO A 141 -17.31 -10.88 -7.97
C PRO A 141 -15.97 -11.62 -7.93
N LEU A 142 -14.92 -11.00 -7.38
CA LEU A 142 -13.64 -11.68 -7.14
C LEU A 142 -13.77 -12.67 -5.99
N MET A 143 -14.37 -12.26 -4.88
CA MET A 143 -14.58 -13.10 -3.69
C MET A 143 -15.54 -14.25 -3.95
N ASP A 144 -16.58 -14.04 -4.78
CA ASP A 144 -17.52 -15.10 -5.18
C ASP A 144 -16.86 -16.22 -5.98
N ALA A 145 -15.76 -15.93 -6.67
CA ALA A 145 -15.05 -16.88 -7.52
C ALA A 145 -13.75 -17.41 -6.90
N ALA A 146 -13.30 -16.84 -5.78
CA ALA A 146 -12.03 -17.15 -5.13
C ALA A 146 -12.13 -18.39 -4.23
N ASP A 147 -11.12 -19.26 -4.27
CA ASP A 147 -10.93 -20.32 -3.27
C ASP A 147 -10.27 -19.76 -2.00
N ILE A 148 -9.42 -18.74 -2.13
CA ILE A 148 -8.76 -18.01 -1.03
C ILE A 148 -9.17 -16.55 -1.14
N LEU A 149 -9.83 -16.01 -0.11
CA LEU A 149 -10.29 -14.62 -0.09
C LEU A 149 -9.11 -13.63 -0.05
N PRO A 150 -9.28 -12.41 -0.63
CA PRO A 150 -8.29 -11.35 -0.47
C PRO A 150 -8.04 -11.04 1.00
N MET A 151 -6.76 -10.98 1.41
CA MET A 151 -6.35 -10.68 2.77
C MET A 151 -6.11 -9.19 2.98
N VAL A 152 -5.79 -8.48 1.91
CA VAL A 152 -5.44 -7.04 1.94
C VAL A 152 -6.09 -6.32 0.75
N ASP A 153 -6.56 -5.09 0.98
CA ASP A 153 -6.84 -4.11 -0.06
C ASP A 153 -6.06 -2.82 0.23
N GLN A 154 -5.12 -2.47 -0.65
CA GLN A 154 -4.29 -1.28 -0.53
C GLN A 154 -4.90 -0.13 -1.34
N ILE A 155 -5.44 0.88 -0.68
CA ILE A 155 -6.19 1.98 -1.29
C ILE A 155 -5.58 3.36 -1.02
N GLU A 156 -5.90 4.36 -1.85
CA GLU A 156 -5.61 5.77 -1.50
C GLU A 156 -6.40 6.14 -0.24
N LEU A 157 -5.67 6.48 0.83
CA LEU A 157 -6.33 6.81 2.10
C LEU A 157 -5.53 7.85 2.88
N HIS A 158 -6.16 9.00 3.10
CA HIS A 158 -5.60 10.12 3.87
C HIS A 158 -6.74 11.08 4.28
N PRO A 159 -6.52 12.02 5.19
CA PRO A 159 -7.46 13.11 5.46
C PRO A 159 -7.92 13.81 4.17
N GLY A 160 -9.23 13.92 3.96
CA GLY A 160 -9.83 14.40 2.70
C GLY A 160 -9.98 13.34 1.59
N CYS A 161 -9.54 12.10 1.83
CA CYS A 161 -9.81 10.93 1.00
C CYS A 161 -10.09 9.73 1.91
N ASN A 162 -11.26 9.71 2.53
CA ASN A 162 -11.61 8.82 3.63
C ASN A 162 -11.96 7.39 3.18
N GLN A 163 -12.43 7.19 1.92
CA GLN A 163 -12.78 5.87 1.37
C GLN A 163 -13.69 5.01 2.28
N GLU A 164 -14.62 5.65 2.99
CA GLU A 164 -15.43 5.01 4.04
C GLU A 164 -16.14 3.74 3.56
N VAL A 165 -16.80 3.82 2.39
CA VAL A 165 -17.54 2.68 1.82
C VAL A 165 -16.62 1.47 1.59
N THR A 166 -15.43 1.68 1.03
CA THR A 166 -14.47 0.61 0.76
C THR A 166 -13.88 0.07 2.08
N ARG A 167 -13.50 0.97 3.01
CA ARG A 167 -12.97 0.55 4.33
C ARG A 167 -13.98 -0.26 5.14
N GLU A 168 -15.25 0.16 5.16
CA GLU A 168 -16.31 -0.58 5.86
C GLU A 168 -16.59 -1.93 5.21
N PHE A 169 -16.54 -2.01 3.88
CA PHE A 169 -16.65 -3.27 3.17
C PHE A 169 -15.50 -4.19 3.57
N CYS A 170 -14.26 -3.74 3.49
CA CYS A 170 -13.08 -4.51 3.88
C CYS A 170 -13.17 -4.98 5.34
N ASN A 171 -13.52 -4.08 6.27
CA ASN A 171 -13.68 -4.43 7.69
C ASN A 171 -14.73 -5.52 7.94
N ARG A 172 -15.84 -5.53 7.21
CA ARG A 172 -16.90 -6.57 7.33
C ARG A 172 -16.47 -7.94 6.83
N HIS A 173 -15.47 -7.97 5.94
CA HIS A 173 -14.96 -9.19 5.33
C HIS A 173 -13.57 -9.59 5.82
N ASP A 174 -13.10 -9.02 6.94
CA ASP A 174 -11.78 -9.26 7.54
C ASP A 174 -10.61 -8.99 6.57
N ILE A 175 -10.80 -8.08 5.60
CA ILE A 175 -9.76 -7.63 4.68
C ILE A 175 -9.00 -6.46 5.33
N VAL A 176 -7.70 -6.61 5.48
CA VAL A 176 -6.84 -5.55 6.02
C VAL A 176 -6.70 -4.42 5.00
N VAL A 177 -6.90 -3.17 5.46
CA VAL A 177 -6.71 -1.99 4.61
C VAL A 177 -5.27 -1.48 4.76
N GLU A 178 -4.58 -1.27 3.64
CA GLU A 178 -3.35 -0.50 3.58
C GLU A 178 -3.61 0.85 2.92
N ALA A 179 -2.94 1.89 3.42
CA ALA A 179 -3.13 3.26 2.97
C ALA A 179 -1.92 3.73 2.14
N TRP A 180 -2.06 3.71 0.80
CA TRP A 180 -1.07 4.40 -0.01
C TRP A 180 -1.34 5.91 -0.02
N SER A 181 -0.27 6.69 -0.23
CA SER A 181 -0.31 8.17 -0.18
C SER A 181 -0.93 8.74 1.11
N PRO A 182 -0.55 8.26 2.32
CA PRO A 182 -1.20 8.70 3.57
C PRO A 182 -1.05 10.21 3.85
N LEU A 183 -0.21 10.91 3.11
CA LEU A 183 0.01 12.36 3.16
C LEU A 183 -0.58 13.08 1.94
N GLY A 184 -1.47 12.46 1.15
CA GLY A 184 -2.03 13.03 -0.07
C GLY A 184 -0.94 13.53 -1.05
N SER A 185 0.19 12.84 -1.12
CA SER A 185 1.39 13.28 -1.86
C SER A 185 1.88 14.69 -1.44
N GLY A 186 1.69 15.05 -0.18
CA GLY A 186 2.05 16.34 0.41
C GLY A 186 0.98 17.44 0.31
N ARG A 187 -0.09 17.20 -0.47
CA ARG A 187 -1.13 18.22 -0.72
C ARG A 187 -2.00 18.54 0.50
N VAL A 188 -2.09 17.62 1.47
CA VAL A 188 -2.87 17.83 2.71
C VAL A 188 -2.09 18.60 3.78
N LEU A 189 -0.76 18.73 3.65
CA LEU A 189 0.11 19.25 4.70
C LEU A 189 -0.10 20.73 5.01
N GLU A 190 -0.71 21.49 4.08
CA GLU A 190 -0.98 22.93 4.22
C GLU A 190 -2.44 23.22 4.62
N ASN A 191 -3.24 22.18 4.90
CA ASN A 191 -4.62 22.38 5.33
C ASN A 191 -4.67 22.95 6.75
N GLN A 192 -5.38 24.09 6.93
CA GLN A 192 -5.39 24.82 8.20
C GLN A 192 -5.98 24.00 9.35
N LEU A 193 -7.06 23.23 9.12
CA LEU A 193 -7.64 22.39 10.16
C LEU A 193 -6.64 21.33 10.65
N LEU A 194 -5.91 20.68 9.73
CA LEU A 194 -4.90 19.69 10.08
C LEU A 194 -3.71 20.32 10.82
N ILE A 195 -3.31 21.55 10.45
CA ILE A 195 -2.26 22.31 11.14
C ILE A 195 -2.68 22.60 12.58
N ASP A 196 -3.91 23.11 12.78
CA ASP A 196 -4.41 23.48 14.10
C ASP A 196 -4.54 22.25 15.02
N ILE A 197 -5.07 21.14 14.48
CA ILE A 197 -5.17 19.89 15.23
C ILE A 197 -3.76 19.35 15.56
N ALA A 198 -2.86 19.27 14.59
CA ALA A 198 -1.48 18.77 14.82
C ALA A 198 -0.76 19.59 15.91
N ALA A 199 -0.93 20.93 15.88
CA ALA A 199 -0.36 21.82 16.89
C ALA A 199 -0.89 21.53 18.31
N SER A 200 -2.17 21.16 18.45
CA SER A 200 -2.75 20.82 19.76
C SER A 200 -2.17 19.55 20.37
N TYR A 201 -1.71 18.62 19.52
CA TYR A 201 -1.02 17.38 19.94
C TYR A 201 0.50 17.55 20.02
N GLY A 202 1.07 18.68 19.59
CA GLY A 202 2.52 18.89 19.52
C GLY A 202 3.22 17.98 18.49
N CYS A 203 2.49 17.55 17.44
CA CYS A 203 3.02 16.74 16.36
C CYS A 203 3.02 17.50 15.02
N THR A 204 3.67 16.96 14.00
CA THR A 204 3.59 17.50 12.65
C THR A 204 2.30 17.04 11.95
N VAL A 205 1.87 17.75 10.90
CA VAL A 205 0.72 17.34 10.09
C VAL A 205 0.96 15.96 9.47
N ALA A 206 2.19 15.65 9.08
CA ALA A 206 2.55 14.33 8.56
C ALA A 206 2.31 13.23 9.59
N GLN A 207 2.77 13.44 10.82
CA GLN A 207 2.52 12.50 11.93
C GLN A 207 1.03 12.36 12.24
N LEU A 208 0.27 13.47 12.23
CA LEU A 208 -1.18 13.44 12.43
C LEU A 208 -1.87 12.59 11.37
N CYS A 209 -1.55 12.77 10.07
CA CYS A 209 -2.15 12.00 8.98
C CYS A 209 -1.83 10.51 9.09
N ILE A 210 -0.59 10.15 9.41
CA ILE A 210 -0.18 8.75 9.60
C ILE A 210 -0.91 8.15 10.81
N ARG A 211 -1.02 8.89 11.92
CA ARG A 211 -1.75 8.44 13.11
C ARG A 211 -3.24 8.28 12.84
N TRP A 212 -3.85 9.18 12.06
CA TRP A 212 -5.23 9.06 11.62
C TRP A 212 -5.46 7.76 10.85
N CYS A 213 -4.60 7.41 9.87
CA CYS A 213 -4.71 6.13 9.16
C CYS A 213 -4.70 4.94 10.13
N LEU A 214 -3.76 4.93 11.10
CA LEU A 214 -3.68 3.87 12.11
C LEU A 214 -4.96 3.76 12.94
N GLN A 215 -5.53 4.88 13.38
CA GLN A 215 -6.77 4.89 14.16
C GLN A 215 -8.01 4.59 13.30
N ARG A 216 -7.91 4.72 11.97
CA ARG A 216 -8.90 4.21 11.00
C ARG A 216 -8.65 2.76 10.60
N ARG A 217 -7.81 2.03 11.34
CA ARG A 217 -7.47 0.61 11.15
C ARG A 217 -6.84 0.32 9.80
N ALA A 218 -6.13 1.29 9.24
CA ALA A 218 -5.36 1.11 8.02
C ALA A 218 -3.86 1.13 8.32
N ILE A 219 -3.07 0.39 7.55
CA ILE A 219 -1.61 0.38 7.62
C ILE A 219 -1.08 1.45 6.67
N PRO A 220 -0.57 2.60 7.16
CA PRO A 220 -0.05 3.65 6.30
C PRO A 220 1.32 3.30 5.71
N LEU A 221 1.52 3.72 4.46
CA LEU A 221 2.74 3.51 3.69
C LEU A 221 3.37 4.86 3.27
N PRO A 222 3.83 5.69 4.22
CA PRO A 222 4.50 6.94 3.88
C PRO A 222 5.80 6.68 3.11
N LYS A 223 6.12 7.59 2.18
CA LYS A 223 7.36 7.58 1.40
C LYS A 223 8.14 8.85 1.60
N SER A 224 9.44 8.73 1.80
CA SER A 224 10.39 9.85 1.73
C SER A 224 11.77 9.35 1.28
N THR A 225 12.60 10.26 0.75
CA THR A 225 14.04 10.05 0.57
C THR A 225 14.86 10.97 1.49
N ASP A 226 14.19 11.76 2.31
CA ASP A 226 14.80 12.60 3.33
C ASP A 226 14.84 11.84 4.66
N ALA A 227 16.04 11.63 5.20
CA ALA A 227 16.27 10.85 6.42
C ALA A 227 15.50 11.41 7.63
N GLY A 228 15.42 12.74 7.77
CA GLY A 228 14.69 13.38 8.86
C GLY A 228 13.19 13.09 8.78
N ARG A 229 12.59 13.18 7.59
CA ARG A 229 11.17 12.85 7.37
C ARG A 229 10.89 11.35 7.54
N ILE A 230 11.81 10.47 7.14
CA ILE A 230 11.66 9.02 7.37
C ILE A 230 11.57 8.76 8.88
N SER A 231 12.51 9.31 9.65
CA SER A 231 12.53 9.19 11.12
C SER A 231 11.33 9.84 11.78
N GLU A 232 10.87 11.00 11.30
CA GLU A 232 9.69 11.70 11.82
C GLU A 232 8.43 10.87 11.61
N ASN A 233 8.22 10.33 10.40
CA ASN A 233 7.05 9.52 10.03
C ASN A 233 6.96 8.20 10.83
N ALA A 234 8.07 7.69 11.36
CA ALA A 234 8.09 6.51 12.23
C ALA A 234 7.58 6.79 13.64
N ARG A 235 7.62 8.05 14.09
CA ARG A 235 7.33 8.45 15.48
C ARG A 235 5.88 8.89 15.66
N VAL A 236 4.93 7.96 15.54
CA VAL A 236 3.48 8.24 15.55
C VAL A 236 2.71 7.47 16.62
N PHE A 237 3.42 6.76 17.52
CA PHE A 237 2.80 5.88 18.52
C PHE A 237 2.71 6.49 19.92
N TRP A 238 3.15 7.71 20.11
CA TRP A 238 3.21 8.38 21.42
C TRP A 238 1.98 9.21 21.76
N PHE A 239 1.05 9.41 20.80
CA PHE A 239 -0.19 10.15 20.98
C PHE A 239 -1.36 9.45 20.31
N ASP A 240 -2.57 9.75 20.78
CA ASP A 240 -3.84 9.36 20.17
C ASP A 240 -4.64 10.59 19.82
N ILE A 241 -5.29 10.57 18.66
CA ILE A 241 -6.24 11.59 18.23
C ILE A 241 -7.57 11.28 18.90
N THR A 242 -8.22 12.26 19.49
CA THR A 242 -9.54 12.11 20.13
C THR A 242 -10.62 11.78 19.09
N ASP A 243 -11.72 11.17 19.52
CA ASP A 243 -12.84 10.86 18.63
C ASP A 243 -13.44 12.13 18.01
N GLU A 244 -13.46 13.25 18.74
CA GLU A 244 -13.90 14.56 18.25
C GLU A 244 -13.03 15.06 17.09
N ASP A 245 -11.71 15.02 17.26
CA ASP A 245 -10.78 15.44 16.21
C ASP A 245 -10.74 14.47 15.04
N LEU A 246 -10.88 13.15 15.29
CA LEU A 246 -11.04 12.16 14.24
C LEU A 246 -12.27 12.44 13.38
N GLN A 247 -13.41 12.81 14.00
CA GLN A 247 -14.61 13.17 13.27
C GLN A 247 -14.41 14.44 12.45
N ARG A 248 -13.78 15.47 13.01
CA ARG A 248 -13.46 16.72 12.28
C ARG A 248 -12.55 16.47 11.07
N ILE A 249 -11.60 15.53 11.18
CA ILE A 249 -10.73 15.14 10.07
C ILE A 249 -11.51 14.36 9.01
N ASP A 250 -12.42 13.48 9.40
CA ASP A 250 -13.24 12.69 8.49
C ASP A 250 -14.25 13.54 7.69
N GLU A 251 -14.70 14.66 8.27
CA GLU A 251 -15.62 15.62 7.66
C GLU A 251 -14.93 16.62 6.71
N LEU A 252 -13.61 16.50 6.51
CA LEU A 252 -12.91 17.34 5.54
C LEU A 252 -13.47 17.15 4.13
N ASP A 253 -13.68 18.25 3.43
CA ASP A 253 -13.96 18.23 2.00
C ASP A 253 -12.89 17.47 1.24
N PRO A 254 -13.21 16.89 0.07
CA PRO A 254 -12.23 16.19 -0.75
C PRO A 254 -10.98 17.02 -0.99
N LEU A 255 -9.83 16.50 -0.55
CA LEU A 255 -8.54 17.18 -0.57
C LEU A 255 -7.42 16.20 -0.88
N GLY A 256 -6.46 16.61 -1.65
CA GLY A 256 -5.20 15.87 -1.84
C GLY A 256 -5.31 14.57 -2.63
N GLN A 257 -6.47 14.24 -3.18
CA GLN A 257 -6.69 13.04 -3.96
C GLN A 257 -5.81 13.01 -5.22
N SER A 258 -5.41 11.81 -5.64
CA SER A 258 -4.63 11.58 -6.85
C SER A 258 -5.41 11.93 -8.13
N GLY A 259 -6.72 11.78 -8.08
CA GLY A 259 -7.62 11.86 -9.23
C GLY A 259 -7.68 10.57 -10.05
N LEU A 260 -6.99 9.50 -9.60
CA LEU A 260 -7.02 8.19 -10.24
C LEU A 260 -8.28 7.44 -9.80
N ASP A 261 -9.13 7.08 -10.76
CA ASP A 261 -10.34 6.30 -10.49
C ASP A 261 -10.16 4.87 -10.98
N PRO A 262 -10.28 3.85 -10.11
CA PRO A 262 -10.17 2.44 -10.48
C PRO A 262 -11.09 1.98 -11.61
N ASP A 263 -12.23 2.66 -11.79
CA ASP A 263 -13.22 2.32 -12.82
C ASP A 263 -12.86 2.87 -14.22
N THR A 264 -11.98 3.88 -14.27
CA THR A 264 -11.71 4.61 -15.53
C THR A 264 -10.24 4.70 -15.89
N ILE A 265 -9.37 4.13 -15.05
CA ILE A 265 -7.93 4.18 -15.26
C ILE A 265 -7.52 3.37 -16.50
N ASP A 266 -6.64 3.91 -17.33
CA ASP A 266 -6.30 3.40 -18.67
C ASP A 266 -4.78 3.25 -18.94
N PHE A 267 -3.97 3.10 -17.90
CA PHE A 267 -2.53 2.84 -18.03
C PHE A 267 -2.12 1.40 -17.79
#